data_e0d2175168ddd85e8a232be1eec1a9b2
#
_entry.id   e0d2175168ddd85e8a232be1eec1a9b2
#
_cell.length_a   1.000
_cell.length_b   1.000
_cell.length_c   1.000
_cell.angle_alpha   90.00
_cell.angle_beta   90.00
_cell.angle_gamma   90.00
#
_symmetry.space_group_name_H-M   'P 1'
#
loop_
_entity.id
_entity.type
_entity.pdbx_description
1 polymer ?
#
loop_
_entity_poly.entity_id
_entity_poly.type
_entity_poly.pdbx_seq_one_letter_code
_entity_poly.pdbx_strand_id
1 'polypeptide(L)'
;MDHSLAKKIILDLCKHAFEDESIKLDVFGSIATGLALETSDIDLVVTGLKIEGRDDAISHIRTLKDHFEGCQYFSNIKAIEGASIPVIKLEADLQKLRENENSKNTSIVESEMRFLQIDITFEDSKEKKSDFFWEGFEWNTSKLHLGMKSIHLVKSYIKEYVHLKELTLCIKKLLSVRDLNSPYQGGLSSYGVIIMIVAYMNFFSLQNAWVNISQLLIHFFDFYGSKFEENKVGIMINRGG
;
A
#
# COMPACT_ATOMS: atom_id res chain seq x y z
N MET A 1 -14.77 0.23 9.94
CA MET A 1 -15.48 -0.98 10.43
C MET A 1 -15.38 -2.10 9.43
N ASP A 2 -15.67 -1.87 8.16
CA ASP A 2 -15.66 -2.89 7.10
C ASP A 2 -14.28 -3.51 6.81
N HIS A 3 -13.22 -2.71 6.85
CA HIS A 3 -11.84 -3.19 6.68
C HIS A 3 -11.43 -4.20 7.77
N SER A 4 -11.87 -4.00 9.01
CA SER A 4 -11.57 -4.91 10.12
C SER A 4 -12.27 -6.26 9.96
N LEU A 5 -13.51 -6.26 9.47
CA LEU A 5 -14.28 -7.47 9.22
C LEU A 5 -13.67 -8.27 8.05
N ALA A 6 -13.38 -7.62 6.93
CA ALA A 6 -12.72 -8.26 5.80
C ALA A 6 -11.37 -8.86 6.21
N LYS A 7 -10.55 -8.11 6.96
CA LYS A 7 -9.27 -8.61 7.49
C LYS A 7 -9.43 -9.84 8.35
N LYS A 8 -10.44 -9.88 9.26
CA LYS A 8 -10.70 -11.03 10.13
C LYS A 8 -11.03 -12.29 9.31
N ILE A 9 -11.97 -12.18 8.36
CA ILE A 9 -12.38 -13.31 7.53
C ILE A 9 -11.22 -13.81 6.66
N ILE A 10 -10.42 -12.91 6.10
CA ILE A 10 -9.23 -13.29 5.33
C ILE A 10 -8.20 -14.00 6.20
N LEU A 11 -7.98 -13.53 7.44
CA LEU A 11 -7.08 -14.19 8.37
C LEU A 11 -7.54 -15.61 8.70
N ASP A 12 -8.83 -15.81 8.97
CA ASP A 12 -9.40 -17.12 9.27
C ASP A 12 -9.26 -18.06 8.06
N LEU A 13 -9.47 -17.54 6.84
CA LEU A 13 -9.26 -18.30 5.61
C LEU A 13 -7.78 -18.67 5.39
N CYS A 14 -6.85 -17.76 5.67
CA CYS A 14 -5.42 -18.04 5.58
C CYS A 14 -5.01 -19.15 6.56
N LYS A 15 -5.46 -19.08 7.81
CA LYS A 15 -5.19 -20.10 8.82
C LYS A 15 -5.74 -21.48 8.42
N HIS A 16 -6.94 -21.50 7.88
CA HIS A 16 -7.56 -22.72 7.39
C HIS A 16 -6.83 -23.28 6.17
N ALA A 17 -6.47 -22.43 5.21
CA ALA A 17 -5.80 -22.85 3.98
C ALA A 17 -4.42 -23.47 4.21
N PHE A 18 -3.71 -23.00 5.24
CA PHE A 18 -2.35 -23.48 5.56
C PHE A 18 -2.27 -24.33 6.82
N GLU A 19 -3.41 -24.59 7.47
CA GLU A 19 -3.50 -25.35 8.74
C GLU A 19 -2.53 -24.84 9.82
N ASP A 20 -2.33 -23.50 9.87
CA ASP A 20 -1.37 -22.86 10.75
C ASP A 20 -1.98 -21.67 11.51
N GLU A 21 -2.15 -21.84 12.82
CA GLU A 21 -2.69 -20.81 13.73
C GLU A 21 -1.70 -19.68 14.04
N SER A 22 -0.42 -19.84 13.72
CA SER A 22 0.61 -18.81 13.93
C SER A 22 0.57 -17.68 12.91
N ILE A 23 -0.18 -17.87 11.83
CA ILE A 23 -0.34 -16.87 10.75
C ILE A 23 -0.91 -15.57 11.29
N LYS A 24 -0.30 -14.48 10.84
CA LYS A 24 -0.78 -13.11 11.08
C LYS A 24 -1.04 -12.41 9.75
N LEU A 25 -1.92 -11.45 9.80
CA LEU A 25 -2.27 -10.61 8.66
C LEU A 25 -2.09 -9.14 9.05
N ASP A 26 -1.17 -8.47 8.41
CA ASP A 26 -0.88 -7.06 8.70
C ASP A 26 -1.30 -6.17 7.54
N VAL A 27 -1.76 -4.96 7.87
CA VAL A 27 -2.12 -3.93 6.89
C VAL A 27 -0.89 -3.09 6.59
N PHE A 28 -0.62 -2.86 5.30
CA PHE A 28 0.43 -1.94 4.87
C PHE A 28 -0.09 -0.90 3.87
N GLY A 29 0.79 -0.25 3.12
CA GLY A 29 0.41 0.68 2.07
C GLY A 29 -0.30 1.94 2.56
N SER A 30 -1.24 2.42 1.76
CA SER A 30 -1.87 3.74 1.96
C SER A 30 -2.74 3.81 3.23
N ILE A 31 -3.42 2.74 3.59
CA ILE A 31 -4.26 2.67 4.80
C ILE A 31 -3.38 2.76 6.05
N ALA A 32 -2.30 1.99 6.10
CA ALA A 32 -1.39 1.98 7.24
C ALA A 32 -0.66 3.31 7.46
N THR A 33 -0.46 4.08 6.39
CA THR A 33 0.19 5.41 6.45
C THR A 33 -0.78 6.56 6.70
N GLY A 34 -2.09 6.33 6.59
CA GLY A 34 -3.12 7.37 6.68
C GLY A 34 -3.23 8.24 5.43
N LEU A 35 -2.76 7.73 4.28
CA LEU A 35 -2.79 8.37 2.97
C LEU A 35 -3.74 7.66 1.98
N ALA A 36 -4.70 6.89 2.51
CA ALA A 36 -5.73 6.24 1.71
C ALA A 36 -6.79 7.25 1.24
N LEU A 37 -7.22 7.10 0.00
CA LEU A 37 -8.47 7.65 -0.52
C LEU A 37 -9.61 6.69 -0.20
N GLU A 38 -10.85 7.14 -0.32
CA GLU A 38 -12.04 6.27 -0.17
C GLU A 38 -12.01 5.07 -1.12
N THR A 39 -11.44 5.27 -2.31
CA THR A 39 -11.31 4.25 -3.36
C THR A 39 -9.99 3.48 -3.32
N SER A 40 -9.21 3.62 -2.24
CA SER A 40 -7.94 2.90 -2.13
C SER A 40 -8.14 1.43 -1.79
N ASP A 41 -7.33 0.58 -2.39
CA ASP A 41 -7.24 -0.84 -2.06
C ASP A 41 -6.74 -1.05 -0.63
N ILE A 42 -7.08 -2.18 -0.03
CA ILE A 42 -6.45 -2.63 1.21
C ILE A 42 -5.25 -3.51 0.85
N ASP A 43 -4.07 -3.05 1.22
CA ASP A 43 -2.85 -3.84 1.08
C ASP A 43 -2.63 -4.69 2.34
N LEU A 44 -2.60 -6.02 2.19
CA LEU A 44 -2.42 -6.99 3.26
C LEU A 44 -1.15 -7.82 3.02
N VAL A 45 -0.43 -8.11 4.11
CA VAL A 45 0.69 -9.05 4.09
C VAL A 45 0.45 -10.19 5.07
N VAL A 46 0.59 -11.41 4.58
CA VAL A 46 0.56 -12.64 5.38
C VAL A 46 1.96 -12.88 5.93
N THR A 47 2.06 -13.02 7.25
CA THR A 47 3.30 -13.29 7.98
C THR A 47 3.16 -14.54 8.84
N GLY A 48 4.28 -15.12 9.24
CA GLY A 48 4.30 -16.33 10.08
C GLY A 48 4.52 -17.62 9.29
N LEU A 49 4.30 -17.63 7.99
CA LEU A 49 4.63 -18.78 7.13
C LEU A 49 6.13 -18.80 6.79
N LYS A 50 6.67 -20.02 6.64
CA LYS A 50 8.04 -20.20 6.16
C LYS A 50 8.05 -20.13 4.63
N ILE A 51 8.42 -18.98 4.08
CA ILE A 51 8.54 -18.75 2.64
C ILE A 51 10.00 -18.47 2.31
N GLU A 52 10.58 -19.30 1.46
CA GLU A 52 11.99 -19.27 1.13
C GLU A 52 12.25 -18.80 -0.32
N GLY A 53 11.49 -17.85 -0.77
CA GLY A 53 11.67 -17.20 -2.06
C GLY A 53 10.41 -17.15 -2.91
N ARG A 54 10.63 -16.80 -4.20
CA ARG A 54 9.52 -16.49 -5.11
C ARG A 54 8.62 -17.70 -5.42
N ASP A 55 9.21 -18.88 -5.63
CA ASP A 55 8.44 -20.06 -6.01
C ASP A 55 7.52 -20.53 -4.88
N ASP A 56 7.99 -20.45 -3.64
CA ASP A 56 7.16 -20.71 -2.47
C ASP A 56 6.03 -19.70 -2.36
N ALA A 57 6.32 -18.41 -2.54
CA ALA A 57 5.30 -17.36 -2.53
C ALA A 57 4.24 -17.61 -3.62
N ILE A 58 4.64 -18.01 -4.82
CA ILE A 58 3.71 -18.35 -5.91
C ILE A 58 2.86 -19.56 -5.53
N SER A 59 3.46 -20.61 -4.96
CA SER A 59 2.73 -21.78 -4.48
C SER A 59 1.67 -21.41 -3.45
N HIS A 60 2.03 -20.58 -2.46
CA HIS A 60 1.10 -20.12 -1.43
C HIS A 60 -0.03 -19.24 -2.00
N ILE A 61 0.29 -18.40 -3.00
CA ILE A 61 -0.72 -17.60 -3.72
C ILE A 61 -1.74 -18.49 -4.42
N ARG A 62 -1.31 -19.55 -5.08
CA ARG A 62 -2.21 -20.49 -5.75
C ARG A 62 -3.11 -21.21 -4.75
N THR A 63 -2.52 -21.75 -3.67
CA THR A 63 -3.29 -22.39 -2.60
C THR A 63 -4.36 -21.45 -2.02
N LEU A 64 -3.97 -20.22 -1.71
CA LEU A 64 -4.90 -19.25 -1.15
C LEU A 64 -5.98 -18.80 -2.15
N LYS A 65 -5.62 -18.67 -3.43
CA LYS A 65 -6.58 -18.38 -4.51
C LYS A 65 -7.69 -19.44 -4.58
N ASP A 66 -7.33 -20.72 -4.55
CA ASP A 66 -8.30 -21.81 -4.63
C ASP A 66 -9.28 -21.77 -3.44
N HIS A 67 -8.81 -21.40 -2.23
CA HIS A 67 -9.66 -21.22 -1.07
C HIS A 67 -10.60 -20.01 -1.20
N PHE A 68 -10.13 -18.91 -1.76
CA PHE A 68 -10.98 -17.73 -1.99
C PHE A 68 -12.04 -18.00 -3.07
N GLU A 69 -11.72 -18.76 -4.13
CA GLU A 69 -12.68 -19.10 -5.19
C GLU A 69 -13.86 -19.94 -4.66
N GLY A 70 -13.67 -20.71 -3.58
CA GLY A 70 -14.73 -21.40 -2.86
C GLY A 70 -15.57 -20.53 -1.94
N CYS A 71 -15.22 -19.26 -1.75
CA CYS A 71 -15.84 -18.38 -0.77
C CYS A 71 -16.78 -17.37 -1.42
N GLN A 72 -18.05 -17.36 -0.99
CA GLN A 72 -19.11 -16.50 -1.58
C GLN A 72 -18.93 -15.00 -1.35
N TYR A 73 -18.00 -14.60 -0.45
CA TYR A 73 -17.78 -13.20 -0.09
C TYR A 73 -16.82 -12.48 -1.02
N PHE A 74 -16.07 -13.23 -1.82
CA PHE A 74 -15.03 -12.71 -2.69
C PHE A 74 -15.33 -12.96 -4.16
N SER A 75 -14.89 -12.04 -5.00
CA SER A 75 -15.02 -12.08 -6.45
C SER A 75 -13.80 -11.47 -7.12
N ASN A 76 -13.70 -11.58 -8.45
CA ASN A 76 -12.61 -11.02 -9.25
C ASN A 76 -11.20 -11.44 -8.79
N ILE A 77 -11.08 -12.68 -8.29
CA ILE A 77 -9.85 -13.21 -7.71
C ILE A 77 -8.81 -13.46 -8.79
N LYS A 78 -7.65 -12.78 -8.68
CA LYS A 78 -6.55 -12.87 -9.64
C LYS A 78 -5.23 -13.07 -8.92
N ALA A 79 -4.51 -14.13 -9.26
CA ALA A 79 -3.13 -14.33 -8.87
C ALA A 79 -2.21 -13.66 -9.90
N ILE A 80 -1.42 -12.68 -9.48
CA ILE A 80 -0.44 -11.99 -10.33
C ILE A 80 0.94 -12.50 -9.96
N GLU A 81 1.30 -13.62 -10.53
CA GLU A 81 2.56 -14.32 -10.26
C GLU A 81 3.77 -13.60 -10.89
N GLY A 82 3.57 -12.90 -12.00
CA GLY A 82 4.61 -12.17 -12.74
C GLY A 82 5.05 -10.84 -12.11
N ALA A 83 4.35 -10.33 -11.09
CA ALA A 83 4.73 -9.11 -10.41
C ALA A 83 6.08 -9.27 -9.67
N SER A 84 6.79 -8.18 -9.40
CA SER A 84 8.05 -8.20 -8.62
C SER A 84 7.86 -8.86 -7.25
N ILE A 85 6.75 -8.59 -6.60
CA ILE A 85 6.24 -9.32 -5.44
C ILE A 85 4.94 -9.97 -5.89
N PRO A 86 4.83 -11.32 -5.86
CA PRO A 86 3.60 -12.01 -6.20
C PRO A 86 2.44 -11.55 -5.32
N VAL A 87 1.26 -11.34 -5.92
CA VAL A 87 0.10 -10.76 -5.23
C VAL A 87 -1.21 -11.42 -5.65
N ILE A 88 -2.12 -11.62 -4.71
CA ILE A 88 -3.52 -11.93 -4.99
C ILE A 88 -4.31 -10.64 -4.93
N LYS A 89 -5.05 -10.34 -6.00
CA LYS A 89 -6.04 -9.27 -6.03
C LYS A 89 -7.43 -9.87 -6.00
N LEU A 90 -8.29 -9.30 -5.16
CA LEU A 90 -9.67 -9.75 -5.03
C LEU A 90 -10.60 -8.60 -4.62
N GLU A 91 -11.89 -8.79 -4.86
CA GLU A 91 -12.96 -7.90 -4.40
C GLU A 91 -13.76 -8.57 -3.29
N ALA A 92 -13.95 -7.89 -2.17
CA ALA A 92 -14.83 -8.32 -1.10
C ALA A 92 -16.19 -7.62 -1.21
N ASP A 93 -17.31 -8.40 -1.22
CA ASP A 93 -18.66 -7.86 -1.12
C ASP A 93 -18.99 -7.56 0.35
N LEU A 94 -18.93 -6.29 0.70
CA LEU A 94 -19.14 -5.81 2.07
C LEU A 94 -20.53 -6.13 2.62
N GLN A 95 -21.54 -6.20 1.75
CA GLN A 95 -22.89 -6.57 2.17
C GLN A 95 -22.93 -8.02 2.63
N LYS A 96 -22.39 -8.93 1.83
CA LYS A 96 -22.34 -10.37 2.20
C LYS A 96 -21.49 -10.62 3.45
N LEU A 97 -20.39 -9.89 3.61
CA LEU A 97 -19.56 -9.99 4.81
C LEU A 97 -20.34 -9.59 6.07
N ARG A 98 -21.12 -8.51 6.02
CA ARG A 98 -21.96 -8.04 7.12
C ARG A 98 -23.11 -9.01 7.46
N GLU A 99 -23.75 -9.57 6.43
CA GLU A 99 -24.84 -10.55 6.59
C GLU A 99 -24.33 -11.82 7.31
N ASN A 100 -23.11 -12.25 7.04
CA ASN A 100 -22.50 -13.41 7.70
C ASN A 100 -22.20 -13.19 9.18
N GLU A 101 -21.85 -11.99 9.59
CA GLU A 101 -21.52 -11.72 11.01
C GLU A 101 -22.73 -11.77 11.95
N ASN A 102 -23.97 -11.88 11.41
CA ASN A 102 -25.25 -12.03 12.15
C ASN A 102 -25.34 -11.19 13.44
N SER A 103 -24.83 -10.00 13.36
CA SER A 103 -24.85 -9.07 14.48
C SER A 103 -26.24 -8.48 14.58
N LYS A 104 -26.99 -8.96 15.55
CA LYS A 104 -28.36 -8.57 15.89
C LYS A 104 -28.57 -7.07 16.17
N ASN A 105 -27.59 -6.20 15.87
CA ASN A 105 -27.66 -4.76 16.15
C ASN A 105 -26.73 -3.96 15.21
N THR A 106 -26.89 -4.06 13.91
CA THR A 106 -26.20 -3.09 13.07
C THR A 106 -27.23 -2.24 12.36
N SER A 107 -27.38 -1.00 12.82
CA SER A 107 -27.98 0.06 12.02
C SER A 107 -27.32 0.04 10.66
N ILE A 108 -28.13 -0.04 9.60
CA ILE A 108 -27.68 0.01 8.21
C ILE A 108 -27.00 1.36 8.02
N VAL A 109 -25.68 1.39 8.17
CA VAL A 109 -24.90 2.49 7.66
C VAL A 109 -24.80 2.22 6.17
N GLU A 110 -25.60 2.94 5.39
CA GLU A 110 -25.44 3.00 3.92
C GLU A 110 -24.06 3.56 3.62
N SER A 111 -23.05 2.69 3.55
CA SER A 111 -21.80 3.07 2.92
C SER A 111 -22.03 2.94 1.41
N GLU A 112 -21.79 4.00 0.66
CA GLU A 112 -21.92 4.04 -0.80
C GLU A 112 -21.02 2.97 -1.48
N MET A 113 -20.00 2.48 -0.79
CA MET A 113 -19.07 1.47 -1.31
C MET A 113 -19.55 0.05 -0.97
N ARG A 114 -19.95 -0.69 -1.99
CA ARG A 114 -20.35 -2.10 -1.87
C ARG A 114 -19.17 -3.07 -1.95
N PHE A 115 -18.20 -2.77 -2.80
CA PHE A 115 -17.06 -3.64 -3.06
C PHE A 115 -15.78 -3.01 -2.56
N LEU A 116 -14.92 -3.82 -1.96
CA LEU A 116 -13.64 -3.44 -1.42
C LEU A 116 -12.53 -4.19 -2.15
N GLN A 117 -11.62 -3.46 -2.77
CA GLN A 117 -10.44 -4.03 -3.43
C GLN A 117 -9.40 -4.41 -2.38
N ILE A 118 -8.85 -5.61 -2.49
CA ILE A 118 -7.87 -6.14 -1.54
C ILE A 118 -6.71 -6.77 -2.30
N ASP A 119 -5.50 -6.38 -1.92
CA ASP A 119 -4.25 -6.92 -2.40
C ASP A 119 -3.57 -7.70 -1.28
N ILE A 120 -3.26 -9.00 -1.49
CA ILE A 120 -2.65 -9.86 -0.49
C ILE A 120 -1.29 -10.34 -1.00
N THR A 121 -0.26 -10.09 -0.20
CA THR A 121 1.11 -10.54 -0.44
C THR A 121 1.60 -11.40 0.71
N PHE A 122 2.77 -12.02 0.55
CA PHE A 122 3.41 -12.83 1.58
C PHE A 122 4.76 -12.25 1.97
N GLU A 123 5.11 -12.39 3.25
CA GLU A 123 6.44 -12.03 3.74
C GLU A 123 7.44 -13.14 3.41
N ASP A 124 8.58 -12.77 2.81
CA ASP A 124 9.69 -13.70 2.54
C ASP A 124 10.50 -13.91 3.83
N SER A 125 10.68 -15.17 4.23
CA SER A 125 11.44 -15.54 5.42
C SER A 125 12.96 -15.47 5.22
N LYS A 126 13.43 -15.39 3.97
CA LYS A 126 14.86 -15.23 3.67
C LYS A 126 15.27 -13.77 3.87
N GLU A 127 16.34 -13.59 4.64
CA GLU A 127 17.07 -12.33 4.68
C GLU A 127 17.59 -12.02 3.27
N LYS A 128 16.90 -11.18 2.53
CA LYS A 128 17.52 -10.56 1.36
C LYS A 128 18.52 -9.56 1.92
N LYS A 129 19.83 -9.88 1.81
CA LYS A 129 20.86 -8.85 1.82
C LYS A 129 20.50 -7.93 0.66
N SER A 130 19.88 -6.80 0.98
CA SER A 130 19.63 -5.78 -0.04
C SER A 130 20.98 -5.21 -0.41
N ASP A 131 21.42 -5.41 -1.66
CA ASP A 131 22.60 -4.74 -2.23
C ASP A 131 22.38 -3.22 -2.38
N PHE A 132 21.30 -2.69 -1.84
CA PHE A 132 21.05 -1.26 -1.70
C PHE A 132 21.72 -0.74 -0.43
N PHE A 133 23.02 -0.51 -0.55
CA PHE A 133 23.82 0.20 0.43
C PHE A 133 23.52 1.70 0.32
N TRP A 134 22.68 2.21 1.25
CA TRP A 134 22.58 3.64 1.51
C TRP A 134 23.50 3.93 2.69
N GLU A 135 24.62 4.62 2.44
CA GLU A 135 25.53 5.07 3.50
C GLU A 135 24.73 5.89 4.53
N GLY A 136 24.73 5.43 5.78
CA GLY A 136 24.17 6.12 6.93
C GLY A 136 22.85 5.59 7.48
N PHE A 137 22.22 4.59 6.87
CA PHE A 137 21.08 3.89 7.46
C PHE A 137 21.39 2.40 7.53
N GLU A 138 21.75 1.93 8.73
CA GLU A 138 21.73 0.49 9.02
C GLU A 138 20.28 0.02 8.90
N TRP A 139 19.90 -0.42 7.69
CA TRP A 139 18.77 -1.30 7.55
C TRP A 139 19.18 -2.60 8.21
N ASN A 140 18.93 -2.64 9.53
CA ASN A 140 18.99 -3.92 10.21
C ASN A 140 18.14 -4.86 9.35
N THR A 141 18.78 -5.89 8.77
CA THR A 141 18.25 -6.82 7.76
C THR A 141 17.18 -7.69 8.38
N SER A 142 16.21 -7.05 9.04
CA SER A 142 15.04 -7.70 9.57
C SER A 142 14.18 -8.21 8.41
N LYS A 143 13.67 -9.39 8.56
CA LYS A 143 12.78 -10.17 7.68
C LYS A 143 11.51 -9.41 7.23
N LEU A 144 11.44 -8.10 7.44
CA LEU A 144 10.24 -7.31 7.27
C LEU A 144 9.97 -7.03 5.79
N HIS A 145 8.74 -7.28 5.36
CA HIS A 145 8.23 -6.98 4.02
C HIS A 145 8.50 -5.52 3.63
N LEU A 146 8.95 -5.26 2.38
CA LEU A 146 9.30 -3.91 1.92
C LEU A 146 8.17 -2.89 2.10
N GLY A 147 6.92 -3.31 1.89
CA GLY A 147 5.74 -2.48 2.15
C GLY A 147 5.61 -2.07 3.61
N MET A 148 5.98 -2.96 4.56
CA MET A 148 5.99 -2.64 5.99
C MET A 148 7.10 -1.65 6.36
N LYS A 149 8.29 -1.80 5.75
CA LYS A 149 9.40 -0.84 5.94
C LYS A 149 9.03 0.57 5.46
N SER A 150 8.36 0.67 4.33
CA SER A 150 7.93 1.97 3.78
C SER A 150 6.95 2.73 4.70
N ILE A 151 6.16 2.03 5.53
CA ILE A 151 5.23 2.68 6.47
C ILE A 151 5.99 3.59 7.46
N HIS A 152 7.06 3.09 8.07
CA HIS A 152 7.84 3.86 9.04
C HIS A 152 8.46 5.09 8.38
N LEU A 153 9.00 4.92 7.17
CA LEU A 153 9.59 6.01 6.40
C LEU A 153 8.54 7.09 6.04
N VAL A 154 7.41 6.67 5.49
CA VAL A 154 6.34 7.61 5.12
C VAL A 154 5.77 8.33 6.34
N LYS A 155 5.54 7.60 7.45
CA LYS A 155 5.08 8.23 8.70
C LYS A 155 6.10 9.22 9.27
N SER A 156 7.41 8.98 9.11
CA SER A 156 8.43 9.96 9.52
C SER A 156 8.37 11.22 8.66
N TYR A 157 8.20 11.07 7.33
CA TYR A 157 8.04 12.23 6.45
C TYR A 157 6.77 13.03 6.76
N ILE A 158 5.65 12.37 7.04
CA ILE A 158 4.41 13.08 7.44
C ILE A 158 4.60 13.91 8.71
N LYS A 159 5.48 13.47 9.64
CA LYS A 159 5.80 14.25 10.84
C LYS A 159 6.77 15.40 10.57
N GLU A 160 7.65 15.22 9.61
CA GLU A 160 8.74 16.16 9.29
C GLU A 160 8.25 17.30 8.37
N TYR A 161 7.40 16.98 7.39
CA TYR A 161 6.98 17.93 6.36
C TYR A 161 5.54 18.38 6.57
N VAL A 162 5.38 19.66 6.91
CA VAL A 162 4.07 20.29 7.03
C VAL A 162 3.34 20.22 5.69
N HIS A 163 2.06 19.88 5.69
CA HIS A 163 1.20 19.72 4.50
C HIS A 163 1.53 18.54 3.57
N LEU A 164 2.50 17.69 3.89
CA LEU A 164 2.81 16.52 3.06
C LEU A 164 1.58 15.61 2.88
N LYS A 165 0.83 15.39 3.95
CA LYS A 165 -0.36 14.53 3.93
C LYS A 165 -1.43 15.08 2.98
N GLU A 166 -1.78 16.33 3.15
CA GLU A 166 -2.83 17.02 2.39
C GLU A 166 -2.45 17.12 0.91
N LEU A 167 -1.20 17.49 0.64
CA LEU A 167 -0.67 17.59 -0.73
C LEU A 167 -0.68 16.22 -1.42
N THR A 168 -0.26 15.16 -0.71
CA THR A 168 -0.29 13.79 -1.22
C THR A 168 -1.72 13.37 -1.56
N LEU A 169 -2.68 13.59 -0.68
CA LEU A 169 -4.08 13.22 -0.91
C LEU A 169 -4.68 13.97 -2.11
N CYS A 170 -4.41 15.28 -2.23
CA CYS A 170 -4.84 16.08 -3.39
C CYS A 170 -4.28 15.53 -4.71
N ILE A 171 -2.98 15.27 -4.76
CA ILE A 171 -2.33 14.77 -5.99
C ILE A 171 -2.81 13.36 -6.31
N LYS A 172 -2.90 12.46 -5.32
CA LYS A 172 -3.45 11.10 -5.51
C LYS A 172 -4.87 11.14 -6.08
N LYS A 173 -5.73 12.02 -5.55
CA LYS A 173 -7.10 12.16 -6.04
C LYS A 173 -7.12 12.66 -7.49
N LEU A 174 -6.29 13.64 -7.82
CA LEU A 174 -6.17 14.15 -9.20
C LEU A 174 -5.72 13.04 -10.16
N LEU A 175 -4.68 12.28 -9.80
CA LEU A 175 -4.19 11.17 -10.61
C LEU A 175 -5.26 10.07 -10.79
N SER A 176 -5.99 9.75 -9.71
CA SER A 176 -7.07 8.77 -9.75
C SER A 176 -8.20 9.18 -10.70
N VAL A 177 -8.62 10.45 -10.67
CA VAL A 177 -9.69 10.97 -11.57
C VAL A 177 -9.25 11.00 -13.04
N ARG A 178 -7.94 11.01 -13.29
CA ARG A 178 -7.35 11.04 -14.64
C ARG A 178 -6.81 9.68 -15.10
N ASP A 179 -7.06 8.60 -14.35
CA ASP A 179 -6.53 7.25 -14.62
C ASP A 179 -5.00 7.19 -14.74
N LEU A 180 -4.30 8.10 -14.04
CA LEU A 180 -2.83 8.21 -14.02
C LEU A 180 -2.19 7.62 -12.76
N ASN A 181 -2.93 6.86 -11.96
CA ASN A 181 -2.49 6.28 -10.69
C ASN A 181 -2.01 4.82 -10.82
N SER A 182 -1.92 4.27 -12.03
CA SER A 182 -1.46 2.90 -12.28
C SER A 182 -0.08 2.88 -12.94
N PRO A 183 0.98 2.44 -12.24
CA PRO A 183 2.32 2.31 -12.84
C PRO A 183 2.37 1.35 -14.04
N TYR A 184 1.52 0.34 -14.06
CA TYR A 184 1.43 -0.63 -15.16
C TYR A 184 0.90 -0.01 -16.47
N GLN A 185 0.25 1.15 -16.37
CA GLN A 185 -0.31 1.90 -17.50
C GLN A 185 0.47 3.20 -17.77
N GLY A 186 1.68 3.31 -17.20
CA GLY A 186 2.51 4.51 -17.36
C GLY A 186 2.19 5.64 -16.39
N GLY A 187 1.36 5.38 -15.38
CA GLY A 187 1.04 6.34 -14.32
C GLY A 187 2.01 6.29 -13.13
N LEU A 188 1.71 7.06 -12.08
CA LEU A 188 2.52 7.18 -10.87
C LEU A 188 1.94 6.32 -9.73
N SER A 189 2.81 5.58 -9.05
CA SER A 189 2.43 4.90 -7.80
C SER A 189 2.21 5.90 -6.67
N SER A 190 1.39 5.54 -5.68
CA SER A 190 1.21 6.36 -4.46
C SER A 190 2.53 6.63 -3.75
N TYR A 191 3.43 5.64 -3.69
CA TYR A 191 4.76 5.82 -3.10
C TYR A 191 5.64 6.77 -3.93
N GLY A 192 5.61 6.65 -5.26
CA GLY A 192 6.32 7.57 -6.15
C GLY A 192 5.89 9.01 -5.95
N VAL A 193 4.58 9.26 -5.81
CA VAL A 193 4.04 10.60 -5.52
C VAL A 193 4.61 11.15 -4.20
N ILE A 194 4.64 10.34 -3.14
CA ILE A 194 5.19 10.76 -1.84
C ILE A 194 6.67 11.15 -1.98
N ILE A 195 7.46 10.33 -2.66
CA ILE A 195 8.89 10.58 -2.89
C ILE A 195 9.10 11.87 -3.70
N MET A 196 8.30 12.11 -4.73
CA MET A 196 8.35 13.37 -5.51
C MET A 196 8.03 14.58 -4.62
N ILE A 197 7.01 14.50 -3.78
CA ILE A 197 6.65 15.62 -2.88
C ILE A 197 7.77 15.88 -1.87
N VAL A 198 8.32 14.83 -1.24
CA VAL A 198 9.42 14.98 -0.27
C VAL A 198 10.67 15.59 -0.93
N ALA A 199 11.04 15.09 -2.12
CA ALA A 199 12.18 15.66 -2.86
C ALA A 199 11.97 17.12 -3.23
N TYR A 200 10.76 17.48 -3.68
CA TYR A 200 10.37 18.86 -3.97
C TYR A 200 10.48 19.76 -2.73
N MET A 201 9.92 19.31 -1.60
CA MET A 201 9.96 20.07 -0.34
C MET A 201 11.38 20.22 0.19
N ASN A 202 12.22 19.21 0.05
CA ASN A 202 13.64 19.26 0.38
C ASN A 202 14.39 20.28 -0.50
N PHE A 203 14.20 20.17 -1.81
CA PHE A 203 14.91 21.04 -2.77
C PHE A 203 14.64 22.53 -2.50
N PHE A 204 13.42 22.88 -2.12
CA PHE A 204 13.04 24.26 -1.80
C PHE A 204 13.11 24.58 -0.30
N SER A 205 13.64 23.70 0.55
CA SER A 205 13.75 23.87 2.01
C SER A 205 12.41 24.24 2.69
N LEU A 206 11.32 23.56 2.27
CA LEU A 206 9.94 23.88 2.68
C LEU A 206 9.45 23.06 3.89
N GLN A 207 10.34 22.37 4.64
CA GLN A 207 9.94 21.49 5.75
C GLN A 207 9.11 22.20 6.83
N ASN A 208 9.46 23.45 7.14
CA ASN A 208 8.83 24.27 8.19
C ASN A 208 8.24 25.58 7.66
N ALA A 209 8.06 25.71 6.35
CA ALA A 209 7.58 26.94 5.77
C ALA A 209 6.07 27.10 6.00
N TRP A 210 5.65 28.28 6.47
CA TRP A 210 4.25 28.69 6.51
C TRP A 210 3.76 29.01 5.09
N VAL A 211 3.69 28.00 4.24
CA VAL A 211 3.28 28.14 2.85
C VAL A 211 1.84 27.65 2.72
N ASN A 212 1.03 28.40 1.99
CA ASN A 212 -0.34 28.01 1.70
C ASN A 212 -0.32 26.72 0.83
N ILE A 213 -1.10 25.72 1.20
CA ILE A 213 -1.18 24.44 0.50
C ILE A 213 -1.55 24.57 -0.98
N SER A 214 -2.38 25.57 -1.34
CA SER A 214 -2.74 25.84 -2.72
C SER A 214 -1.54 26.32 -3.55
N GLN A 215 -0.69 27.14 -2.94
CA GLN A 215 0.56 27.60 -3.58
C GLN A 215 1.54 26.43 -3.73
N LEU A 216 1.66 25.57 -2.71
CA LEU A 216 2.48 24.35 -2.79
C LEU A 216 2.02 23.46 -3.94
N LEU A 217 0.72 23.25 -4.09
CA LEU A 217 0.15 22.41 -5.14
C LEU A 217 0.45 22.97 -6.53
N ILE A 218 0.20 24.27 -6.75
CA ILE A 218 0.45 24.92 -8.04
C ILE A 218 1.96 24.88 -8.37
N HIS A 219 2.80 25.20 -7.38
CA HIS A 219 4.25 25.23 -7.58
C HIS A 219 4.85 23.83 -7.79
N PHE A 220 4.28 22.80 -7.16
CA PHE A 220 4.64 21.40 -7.40
C PHE A 220 4.39 21.01 -8.87
N PHE A 221 3.23 21.34 -9.41
CA PHE A 221 2.91 21.05 -10.81
C PHE A 221 3.74 21.91 -11.79
N ASP A 222 4.00 23.17 -11.47
CA ASP A 222 4.88 24.01 -12.28
C ASP A 222 6.31 23.45 -12.30
N PHE A 223 6.80 22.99 -11.15
CA PHE A 223 8.14 22.41 -11.05
C PHE A 223 8.26 21.12 -11.89
N TYR A 224 7.43 20.11 -11.62
CA TYR A 224 7.52 18.83 -12.31
C TYR A 224 7.00 18.87 -13.75
N GLY A 225 6.07 19.74 -14.07
CA GLY A 225 5.51 19.86 -15.41
C GLY A 225 6.30 20.72 -16.38
N SER A 226 7.13 21.65 -15.87
CA SER A 226 7.78 22.64 -16.72
C SER A 226 9.27 22.82 -16.50
N LYS A 227 9.79 22.49 -15.31
CA LYS A 227 11.18 22.80 -14.90
C LYS A 227 12.01 21.56 -14.66
N PHE A 228 11.40 20.44 -14.33
CA PHE A 228 12.08 19.18 -14.07
C PHE A 228 12.37 18.48 -15.39
N GLU A 229 13.64 18.23 -15.67
CA GLU A 229 14.09 17.55 -16.88
C GLU A 229 14.36 16.07 -16.59
N GLU A 230 13.32 15.24 -16.68
CA GLU A 230 13.34 13.81 -16.32
C GLU A 230 14.41 13.00 -17.06
N ASN A 231 14.81 13.46 -18.25
CA ASN A 231 15.87 12.82 -19.05
C ASN A 231 17.30 13.17 -18.59
N LYS A 232 17.44 14.16 -17.68
CA LYS A 232 18.76 14.64 -17.23
C LYS A 232 19.01 14.43 -15.74
N VAL A 233 17.95 14.40 -14.93
CA VAL A 233 18.05 14.36 -13.47
C VAL A 233 17.17 13.28 -12.88
N GLY A 234 17.67 12.62 -11.85
CA GLY A 234 16.91 11.68 -11.03
C GLY A 234 16.45 12.31 -9.72
N ILE A 235 15.42 11.72 -9.13
CA ILE A 235 14.97 12.10 -7.79
C ILE A 235 15.72 11.27 -6.76
N MET A 236 16.45 11.93 -5.86
CA MET A 236 17.15 11.31 -4.76
C MET A 236 16.81 12.02 -3.46
N ILE A 237 16.45 11.26 -2.44
CA ILE A 237 16.18 11.78 -1.09
C ILE A 237 17.33 11.34 -0.19
N ASN A 238 18.23 12.26 0.12
CA ASN A 238 19.28 12.05 1.11
C ASN A 238 18.76 12.49 2.48
N ARG A 239 18.80 11.60 3.46
CA ARG A 239 18.73 11.94 4.88
C ARG A 239 20.17 12.13 5.38
N GLY A 240 20.75 13.25 5.07
CA GLY A 240 22.04 13.58 5.57
C GLY A 240 22.22 15.07 5.44
N GLY A 241 22.31 15.75 6.54
CA GLY A 241 22.84 17.10 6.61
C GLY A 241 24.34 17.07 6.39
#